data_14aba9d03f8f8f0175d053d6369710f3
#
_entry.id   14aba9d03f8f8f0175d053d6369710f3
#
_cell.length_a   1.000
_cell.length_b   1.000
_cell.length_c   1.000
_cell.angle_alpha   90.00
_cell.angle_beta   90.00
_cell.angle_gamma   90.00
#
_symmetry.space_group_name_H-M   'P 1'
#
loop_
_entity.id
_entity.type
_entity.pdbx_description
1 polymer ?
#
loop_
_entity_poly.entity_id
_entity_poly.type
_entity_poly.pdbx_seq_one_letter_code
_entity_poly.pdbx_strand_id
1 'polypeptide(L)'
;VIRRMLLLSFFAALALAGCRGGTSTEPPLLVPSKWVDHFFLPVTNMNNQPKAKAQSQSHFWPDGRTARLPPEHTVARDALKADDAFYRGVDSAGKPVAQYPVELSEGLLARGQQRYNIYCAPCHDAVGTGKGIVPTKGWIPPPSFHDERILEFVPGQLFDVISHGVRTMPSYAKQISEGDRWAIVSYIQALQRSHHASLEDVPPELRNNLR
;
A
#
# COMPACT_ATOMS: atom_id res chain seq x y z
N VAL A 1 -34.98 -50.92 16.51
CA VAL A 1 -35.27 -49.50 16.33
C VAL A 1 -34.33 -48.67 17.24
N ILE A 2 -34.18 -48.97 18.53
CA ILE A 2 -33.37 -48.20 19.52
C ILE A 2 -31.88 -48.14 19.14
N ARG A 3 -31.31 -49.23 18.61
CA ARG A 3 -29.88 -49.27 18.23
C ARG A 3 -29.55 -48.41 16.99
N ARG A 4 -30.51 -48.19 16.09
CA ARG A 4 -30.37 -47.32 14.94
C ARG A 4 -30.53 -45.82 15.33
N MET A 5 -31.36 -45.54 16.33
CA MET A 5 -31.51 -44.16 16.84
C MET A 5 -30.26 -43.71 17.62
N LEU A 6 -29.62 -44.59 18.38
CA LEU A 6 -28.36 -44.32 19.10
C LEU A 6 -27.19 -44.03 18.14
N LEU A 7 -27.10 -44.73 17.01
CA LEU A 7 -26.07 -44.47 16.00
C LEU A 7 -26.28 -43.12 15.30
N LEU A 8 -27.52 -42.76 14.98
CA LEU A 8 -27.86 -41.48 14.35
C LEU A 8 -27.59 -40.28 15.28
N SER A 9 -27.88 -40.43 16.57
CA SER A 9 -27.57 -39.38 17.56
C SER A 9 -26.07 -39.21 17.79
N PHE A 10 -25.28 -40.27 17.68
CA PHE A 10 -23.83 -40.21 17.82
C PHE A 10 -23.17 -39.51 16.62
N PHE A 11 -23.67 -39.78 15.41
CA PHE A 11 -23.20 -39.08 14.17
C PHE A 11 -23.61 -37.61 14.15
N ALA A 12 -24.82 -37.27 14.61
CA ALA A 12 -25.28 -35.88 14.70
C ALA A 12 -24.47 -35.06 15.74
N ALA A 13 -24.07 -35.69 16.85
CA ALA A 13 -23.21 -35.05 17.85
C ALA A 13 -21.79 -34.78 17.33
N LEU A 14 -21.23 -35.67 16.52
CA LEU A 14 -19.92 -35.47 15.87
C LEU A 14 -19.96 -34.35 14.81
N ALA A 15 -21.07 -34.23 14.06
CA ALA A 15 -21.22 -33.17 13.05
C ALA A 15 -21.37 -31.76 13.67
N LEU A 16 -22.00 -31.66 14.85
CA LEU A 16 -22.16 -30.38 15.57
C LEU A 16 -20.89 -29.92 16.29
N ALA A 17 -19.97 -30.82 16.59
CA ALA A 17 -18.68 -30.49 17.20
C ALA A 17 -17.70 -29.83 16.18
N GLY A 18 -17.92 -30.01 14.88
CA GLY A 18 -17.06 -29.45 13.81
C GLY A 18 -17.31 -27.99 13.44
N CYS A 19 -18.39 -27.37 13.93
CA CYS A 19 -18.78 -26.00 13.54
C CYS A 19 -18.53 -24.93 14.60
N ARG A 20 -17.64 -25.15 15.55
CA ARG A 20 -17.20 -24.08 16.44
C ARG A 20 -15.99 -23.38 15.80
N GLY A 21 -16.26 -22.26 15.13
CA GLY A 21 -15.26 -21.27 14.75
C GLY A 21 -14.56 -20.78 16.02
N GLY A 22 -13.45 -21.38 16.36
CA GLY A 22 -12.60 -21.03 17.48
C GLY A 22 -11.35 -20.33 16.98
N THR A 23 -11.06 -19.18 17.59
CA THR A 23 -9.71 -18.65 17.75
C THR A 23 -8.68 -19.78 17.73
N SER A 24 -7.57 -19.57 17.05
CA SER A 24 -6.44 -20.48 16.83
C SER A 24 -5.77 -20.94 18.14
N THR A 25 -6.50 -21.69 18.93
CA THR A 25 -5.96 -22.61 19.93
C THR A 25 -5.90 -23.97 19.27
N GLU A 26 -4.73 -24.57 19.26
CA GLU A 26 -4.54 -25.92 18.77
C GLU A 26 -5.64 -26.83 19.32
N PRO A 27 -6.24 -27.73 18.49
CA PRO A 27 -7.23 -28.66 18.99
C PRO A 27 -6.57 -29.52 20.07
N PRO A 28 -7.28 -29.82 21.17
CA PRO A 28 -6.79 -30.72 22.20
C PRO A 28 -6.85 -32.16 21.68
N LEU A 29 -6.11 -32.46 20.66
CA LEU A 29 -5.88 -33.82 20.22
C LEU A 29 -4.63 -34.32 20.92
N LEU A 30 -4.76 -35.39 21.65
CA LEU A 30 -3.73 -36.16 22.29
C LEU A 30 -2.62 -36.68 21.34
N VAL A 31 -2.66 -36.27 20.07
CA VAL A 31 -1.68 -36.64 19.05
C VAL A 31 -0.92 -35.38 18.64
N PRO A 32 0.39 -35.30 18.89
CA PRO A 32 1.21 -34.20 18.42
C PRO A 32 1.03 -34.03 16.90
N SER A 33 0.89 -32.78 16.43
CA SER A 33 0.69 -32.46 15.01
C SER A 33 1.71 -33.15 14.08
N LYS A 34 2.93 -33.35 14.57
CA LYS A 34 3.99 -34.12 13.89
C LYS A 34 3.62 -35.58 13.57
N TRP A 35 2.73 -36.18 14.33
CA TRP A 35 2.29 -37.57 14.13
C TRP A 35 1.14 -37.63 13.13
N VAL A 36 0.28 -36.62 13.11
CA VAL A 36 -0.83 -36.53 12.13
C VAL A 36 -0.28 -36.36 10.72
N ASP A 37 0.71 -35.48 10.58
CA ASP A 37 1.35 -35.20 9.27
C ASP A 37 2.12 -36.41 8.73
N HIS A 38 2.67 -37.27 9.59
CA HIS A 38 3.48 -38.41 9.16
C HIS A 38 2.67 -39.69 8.92
N PHE A 39 1.62 -39.90 9.69
CA PHE A 39 0.92 -41.19 9.69
C PHE A 39 -0.37 -41.20 8.83
N PHE A 40 -1.10 -40.08 8.84
CA PHE A 40 -2.40 -40.03 8.18
C PHE A 40 -2.41 -39.36 6.81
N LEU A 41 -1.40 -38.57 6.48
CA LEU A 41 -1.35 -37.83 5.21
C LEU A 41 0.06 -37.86 4.60
N PRO A 42 0.51 -39.02 4.08
CA PRO A 42 1.82 -39.11 3.44
C PRO A 42 1.99 -38.15 2.24
N VAL A 43 0.89 -37.64 1.68
CA VAL A 43 0.88 -36.67 0.60
C VAL A 43 1.29 -35.26 1.07
N THR A 44 1.24 -34.96 2.37
CA THR A 44 1.54 -33.64 2.94
C THR A 44 2.98 -33.47 3.41
N ASN A 45 3.86 -34.46 3.18
CA ASN A 45 5.27 -34.42 3.58
C ASN A 45 6.04 -33.19 3.08
N MET A 46 5.55 -32.52 2.02
CA MET A 46 6.14 -31.32 1.48
C MET A 46 5.54 -30.02 2.04
N ASN A 47 4.47 -30.09 2.84
CA ASN A 47 3.84 -28.89 3.41
C ASN A 47 4.70 -28.22 4.48
N ASN A 48 5.39 -29.03 5.29
CA ASN A 48 6.22 -28.57 6.40
C ASN A 48 7.70 -28.82 6.10
N GLN A 49 8.27 -28.00 5.28
CA GLN A 49 9.70 -28.05 4.97
C GLN A 49 10.50 -27.12 5.88
N PRO A 50 11.76 -27.49 6.24
CA PRO A 50 12.65 -26.60 6.96
C PRO A 50 13.10 -25.46 6.03
N LYS A 51 12.30 -24.42 5.93
CA LYS A 51 12.59 -23.22 5.13
C LYS A 51 12.43 -21.95 5.93
N ALA A 52 13.27 -20.98 5.63
CA ALA A 52 13.14 -19.63 6.16
C ALA A 52 11.91 -18.94 5.53
N LYS A 53 10.96 -18.55 6.37
CA LYS A 53 9.80 -17.74 5.96
C LYS A 53 9.98 -16.31 6.43
N ALA A 54 9.26 -15.37 5.81
CA ALA A 54 9.19 -14.00 6.33
C ALA A 54 8.75 -14.02 7.80
N GLN A 55 9.44 -13.24 8.63
CA GLN A 55 9.19 -13.11 10.08
C GLN A 55 9.40 -14.41 10.90
N SER A 56 9.95 -15.48 10.32
CA SER A 56 10.30 -16.67 11.10
C SER A 56 11.54 -16.40 11.96
N GLN A 57 11.55 -17.03 13.14
CA GLN A 57 12.71 -16.96 14.04
C GLN A 57 13.84 -17.87 13.54
N SER A 58 15.07 -17.41 13.66
CA SER A 58 16.28 -18.22 13.47
C SER A 58 16.94 -18.51 14.80
N HIS A 59 17.22 -19.79 15.07
CA HIS A 59 18.01 -20.19 16.22
C HIS A 59 19.53 -20.14 15.93
N PHE A 60 19.90 -19.94 14.68
CA PHE A 60 21.30 -19.89 14.26
C PHE A 60 21.93 -18.51 14.48
N TRP A 61 21.16 -17.43 14.33
CA TRP A 61 21.67 -16.06 14.42
C TRP A 61 21.40 -15.45 15.79
N PRO A 62 22.37 -14.73 16.39
CA PRO A 62 22.21 -14.13 17.72
C PRO A 62 21.05 -13.14 17.82
N ASP A 63 20.73 -12.46 16.70
CA ASP A 63 19.61 -11.50 16.62
C ASP A 63 18.25 -12.15 16.40
N GLY A 64 18.20 -13.49 16.32
CA GLY A 64 16.98 -14.26 16.12
C GLY A 64 16.30 -14.06 14.76
N ARG A 65 16.89 -13.31 13.85
CA ARG A 65 16.29 -12.98 12.55
C ARG A 65 16.66 -13.98 11.48
N THR A 66 15.68 -14.54 10.79
CA THR A 66 15.89 -15.35 9.59
C THR A 66 16.25 -14.48 8.38
N ALA A 67 15.57 -13.35 8.20
CA ALA A 67 15.90 -12.39 7.16
C ALA A 67 17.12 -11.55 7.56
N ARG A 68 18.18 -11.64 6.76
CA ARG A 68 19.44 -10.93 7.00
C ARG A 68 19.41 -9.55 6.36
N LEU A 69 19.96 -8.56 7.05
CA LEU A 69 20.27 -7.27 6.42
C LEU A 69 21.40 -7.46 5.40
N PRO A 70 21.36 -6.74 4.28
CA PRO A 70 22.49 -6.70 3.36
C PRO A 70 23.76 -6.25 4.10
N PRO A 71 24.95 -6.69 3.67
CA PRO A 71 26.20 -6.13 4.17
C PRO A 71 26.23 -4.62 3.99
N GLU A 72 26.88 -3.91 4.91
CA GLU A 72 27.04 -2.46 4.80
C GLU A 72 27.73 -2.09 3.48
N HIS A 73 27.38 -0.95 2.93
CA HIS A 73 27.90 -0.42 1.66
C HIS A 73 27.64 -1.30 0.44
N THR A 74 26.68 -2.21 0.50
CA THR A 74 26.28 -3.03 -0.65
C THR A 74 24.89 -2.66 -1.14
N VAL A 75 24.72 -2.70 -2.46
CA VAL A 75 23.43 -2.51 -3.13
C VAL A 75 23.17 -3.76 -3.97
N ALA A 76 21.95 -4.28 -3.92
CA ALA A 76 21.57 -5.40 -4.76
C ALA A 76 21.71 -5.02 -6.25
N ARG A 77 21.98 -6.02 -7.10
CA ARG A 77 22.01 -5.80 -8.55
C ARG A 77 20.68 -5.15 -8.97
N ASP A 78 20.75 -4.16 -9.83
CA ASP A 78 19.63 -3.39 -10.38
C ASP A 78 18.82 -2.59 -9.33
N ALA A 79 19.31 -2.48 -8.09
CA ALA A 79 18.67 -1.68 -7.03
C ALA A 79 19.41 -0.36 -6.73
N LEU A 80 20.36 0.03 -7.55
CA LEU A 80 21.07 1.30 -7.41
C LEU A 80 20.15 2.46 -7.81
N LYS A 81 19.76 3.28 -6.84
CA LYS A 81 18.92 4.46 -7.03
C LYS A 81 19.81 5.70 -7.18
N ALA A 82 20.51 5.79 -8.31
CA ALA A 82 21.51 6.84 -8.56
C ALA A 82 20.92 8.18 -9.02
N ASP A 83 19.70 8.18 -9.55
CA ASP A 83 19.00 9.40 -9.98
C ASP A 83 18.24 10.00 -8.79
N ASP A 84 18.86 10.96 -8.11
CA ASP A 84 18.26 11.62 -6.95
C ASP A 84 17.00 12.42 -7.31
N ALA A 85 16.92 12.98 -8.52
CA ALA A 85 15.73 13.67 -8.98
C ALA A 85 14.53 12.72 -9.07
N PHE A 86 14.73 11.55 -9.68
CA PHE A 86 13.66 10.55 -9.82
C PHE A 86 13.33 9.84 -8.50
N TYR A 87 14.35 9.37 -7.76
CA TYR A 87 14.12 8.52 -6.58
C TYR A 87 13.83 9.30 -5.30
N ARG A 88 14.34 10.55 -5.19
CA ARG A 88 14.24 11.37 -3.97
C ARG A 88 13.52 12.70 -4.18
N GLY A 89 13.32 13.12 -5.42
CA GLY A 89 12.70 14.42 -5.74
C GLY A 89 13.59 15.63 -5.46
N VAL A 90 14.92 15.45 -5.42
CA VAL A 90 15.89 16.51 -5.11
C VAL A 90 16.95 16.64 -6.19
N ASP A 91 17.51 17.84 -6.30
CA ASP A 91 18.64 18.12 -7.16
C ASP A 91 19.99 17.74 -6.50
N SER A 92 21.10 18.00 -7.20
CA SER A 92 22.45 17.73 -6.67
C SER A 92 22.83 18.52 -5.42
N ALA A 93 22.11 19.61 -5.12
CA ALA A 93 22.27 20.40 -3.91
C ALA A 93 21.31 19.96 -2.77
N GLY A 94 20.52 18.90 -2.99
CA GLY A 94 19.54 18.40 -2.03
C GLY A 94 18.27 19.25 -1.93
N LYS A 95 18.03 20.16 -2.89
CA LYS A 95 16.80 20.97 -2.93
C LYS A 95 15.72 20.26 -3.73
N PRO A 96 14.44 20.40 -3.37
CA PRO A 96 13.34 19.87 -4.15
C PRO A 96 13.38 20.33 -5.61
N VAL A 97 13.25 19.39 -6.56
CA VAL A 97 13.27 19.70 -7.98
C VAL A 97 12.03 20.48 -8.39
N ALA A 98 12.23 21.54 -9.21
CA ALA A 98 11.14 22.33 -9.79
C ALA A 98 10.59 21.71 -11.08
N GLN A 99 11.34 20.80 -11.72
CA GLN A 99 10.95 20.13 -12.95
C GLN A 99 10.72 18.65 -12.70
N TYR A 100 9.83 18.07 -13.50
CA TYR A 100 9.59 16.62 -13.43
C TYR A 100 10.80 15.83 -13.97
N PRO A 101 11.26 14.80 -13.26
CA PRO A 101 12.28 13.88 -13.79
C PRO A 101 11.66 12.81 -14.71
N VAL A 102 10.38 12.93 -15.05
CA VAL A 102 9.61 12.05 -15.92
C VAL A 102 8.91 12.86 -17.00
N GLU A 103 8.68 12.26 -18.15
CA GLU A 103 7.92 12.89 -19.23
C GLU A 103 6.44 13.01 -18.84
N LEU A 104 5.90 14.24 -18.91
CA LEU A 104 4.49 14.48 -18.69
C LEU A 104 3.71 14.05 -19.94
N SER A 105 2.87 13.05 -19.77
CA SER A 105 2.00 12.51 -20.83
C SER A 105 0.58 12.30 -20.32
N GLU A 106 -0.36 12.18 -21.23
CA GLU A 106 -1.74 11.83 -20.90
C GLU A 106 -1.81 10.50 -20.14
N GLY A 107 -0.99 9.52 -20.53
CA GLY A 107 -0.88 8.22 -19.84
C GLY A 107 -0.38 8.36 -18.41
N LEU A 108 0.62 9.22 -18.15
CA LEU A 108 1.10 9.50 -16.79
C LEU A 108 0.01 10.16 -15.96
N LEU A 109 -0.71 11.11 -16.52
CA LEU A 109 -1.79 11.83 -15.84
C LEU A 109 -2.95 10.87 -15.47
N ALA A 110 -3.38 10.04 -16.42
CA ALA A 110 -4.41 9.02 -16.17
C ALA A 110 -3.98 8.01 -15.09
N ARG A 111 -2.71 7.60 -15.10
CA ARG A 111 -2.13 6.77 -14.03
C ARG A 111 -2.14 7.49 -12.70
N GLY A 112 -1.78 8.76 -12.68
CA GLY A 112 -1.83 9.62 -11.50
C GLY A 112 -3.22 9.71 -10.91
N GLN A 113 -4.23 9.96 -11.73
CA GLN A 113 -5.64 9.98 -11.33
C GLN A 113 -6.07 8.65 -10.70
N GLN A 114 -5.74 7.53 -11.35
CA GLN A 114 -6.06 6.20 -10.81
C GLN A 114 -5.46 5.99 -9.43
N ARG A 115 -4.17 6.31 -9.26
CA ARG A 115 -3.46 6.12 -7.98
C ARG A 115 -3.93 7.10 -6.92
N TYR A 116 -4.18 8.33 -7.29
CA TYR A 116 -4.76 9.35 -6.41
C TYR A 116 -6.11 8.90 -5.85
N ASN A 117 -7.00 8.40 -6.68
CA ASN A 117 -8.32 7.95 -6.25
C ASN A 117 -8.25 6.80 -5.24
N ILE A 118 -7.23 5.93 -5.33
CA ILE A 118 -7.04 4.81 -4.42
C ILE A 118 -6.44 5.25 -3.09
N TYR A 119 -5.36 6.05 -3.12
CA TYR A 119 -4.54 6.32 -1.94
C TYR A 119 -4.79 7.68 -1.29
N CYS A 120 -5.18 8.69 -2.06
CA CYS A 120 -5.23 10.08 -1.62
C CYS A 120 -6.66 10.58 -1.41
N ALA A 121 -7.57 10.29 -2.35
CA ALA A 121 -8.95 10.77 -2.32
C ALA A 121 -9.73 10.41 -1.04
N PRO A 122 -9.51 9.29 -0.36
CA PRO A 122 -10.19 9.01 0.92
C PRO A 122 -10.00 10.10 1.97
N CYS A 123 -8.84 10.78 1.98
CA CYS A 123 -8.56 11.89 2.87
C CYS A 123 -8.71 13.25 2.18
N HIS A 124 -8.20 13.41 0.94
CA HIS A 124 -8.12 14.68 0.23
C HIS A 124 -9.33 14.99 -0.66
N ASP A 125 -10.30 14.07 -0.78
CA ASP A 125 -11.42 14.02 -1.73
C ASP A 125 -11.02 13.95 -3.22
N ALA A 126 -12.00 13.88 -4.11
CA ALA A 126 -11.75 13.69 -5.54
C ALA A 126 -11.16 14.91 -6.22
N VAL A 127 -11.35 16.11 -5.66
CA VAL A 127 -10.91 17.40 -6.22
C VAL A 127 -9.84 18.10 -5.38
N GLY A 128 -9.40 17.47 -4.28
CA GLY A 128 -8.28 17.95 -3.49
C GLY A 128 -8.60 19.03 -2.46
N THR A 129 -9.85 19.16 -2.02
CA THR A 129 -10.25 20.16 -1.02
C THR A 129 -9.99 19.75 0.44
N GLY A 130 -9.56 18.50 0.67
CA GLY A 130 -9.33 17.97 2.03
C GLY A 130 -10.58 17.50 2.74
N LYS A 131 -11.71 17.36 2.04
CA LYS A 131 -13.02 16.95 2.58
C LYS A 131 -13.36 15.50 2.25
N GLY A 132 -12.37 14.62 2.23
CA GLY A 132 -12.57 13.19 2.00
C GLY A 132 -13.39 12.52 3.10
N ILE A 133 -13.69 11.23 2.91
CA ILE A 133 -14.52 10.47 3.87
C ILE A 133 -13.79 10.24 5.20
N VAL A 134 -12.46 10.12 5.22
CA VAL A 134 -11.68 9.84 6.43
C VAL A 134 -11.79 10.96 7.47
N PRO A 135 -11.64 12.25 7.12
CA PRO A 135 -11.89 13.35 8.06
C PRO A 135 -13.26 13.31 8.71
N THR A 136 -14.30 12.85 8.01
CA THR A 136 -15.65 12.76 8.60
C THR A 136 -15.75 11.72 9.73
N LYS A 137 -14.71 10.87 9.89
CA LYS A 137 -14.61 9.85 10.94
C LYS A 137 -13.74 10.29 12.14
N GLY A 138 -13.50 11.59 12.28
CA GLY A 138 -12.77 12.16 13.41
C GLY A 138 -11.28 12.35 13.20
N TRP A 139 -10.79 12.19 11.97
CA TRP A 139 -9.42 12.51 11.63
C TRP A 139 -9.24 13.99 11.33
N ILE A 140 -8.01 14.51 11.57
CA ILE A 140 -7.70 15.90 11.25
C ILE A 140 -7.77 16.08 9.73
N PRO A 141 -8.59 17.02 9.20
CA PRO A 141 -8.66 17.27 7.78
C PRO A 141 -7.31 17.71 7.21
N PRO A 142 -6.87 17.17 6.08
CA PRO A 142 -5.71 17.69 5.39
C PRO A 142 -6.01 19.07 4.81
N PRO A 143 -4.99 19.91 4.57
CA PRO A 143 -5.17 21.18 3.88
C PRO A 143 -5.66 20.94 2.44
N SER A 144 -6.36 21.92 1.89
CA SER A 144 -6.72 21.93 0.48
C SER A 144 -5.48 22.05 -0.39
N PHE A 145 -5.42 21.34 -1.52
CA PHE A 145 -4.36 21.54 -2.51
C PHE A 145 -4.45 22.91 -3.19
N HIS A 146 -5.58 23.62 -3.03
CA HIS A 146 -5.83 24.93 -3.59
C HIS A 146 -5.45 26.07 -2.65
N ASP A 147 -4.94 25.77 -1.43
CA ASP A 147 -4.40 26.77 -0.52
C ASP A 147 -3.14 27.40 -1.12
N GLU A 148 -2.99 28.72 -1.03
CA GLU A 148 -1.85 29.50 -1.59
C GLU A 148 -0.51 28.85 -1.24
N ARG A 149 -0.31 28.49 0.02
CA ARG A 149 0.91 27.83 0.50
C ARG A 149 1.22 26.51 -0.20
N ILE A 150 0.19 25.76 -0.62
CA ILE A 150 0.37 24.47 -1.28
C ILE A 150 0.54 24.66 -2.80
N LEU A 151 -0.07 25.70 -3.35
CA LEU A 151 0.12 26.08 -4.75
C LEU A 151 1.58 26.48 -5.06
N GLU A 152 2.30 26.99 -4.09
CA GLU A 152 3.73 27.33 -4.21
C GLU A 152 4.65 26.12 -4.20
N PHE A 153 4.16 24.92 -3.85
CA PHE A 153 4.99 23.74 -3.79
C PHE A 153 5.45 23.31 -5.19
N VAL A 154 6.77 23.19 -5.33
CA VAL A 154 7.35 22.57 -6.52
C VAL A 154 7.11 21.06 -6.52
N PRO A 155 7.16 20.38 -7.68
CA PRO A 155 6.90 18.94 -7.80
C PRO A 155 7.70 18.09 -6.81
N GLY A 156 8.98 18.37 -6.61
CA GLY A 156 9.83 17.66 -5.67
C GLY A 156 9.35 17.74 -4.21
N GLN A 157 8.74 18.87 -3.80
CA GLN A 157 8.18 19.00 -2.45
C GLN A 157 6.93 18.13 -2.27
N LEU A 158 6.05 18.08 -3.28
CA LEU A 158 4.89 17.19 -3.25
C LEU A 158 5.33 15.72 -3.21
N PHE A 159 6.35 15.37 -4.00
CA PHE A 159 6.94 14.04 -3.99
C PHE A 159 7.52 13.66 -2.63
N ASP A 160 8.23 14.59 -1.98
CA ASP A 160 8.79 14.41 -0.64
C ASP A 160 7.70 14.16 0.41
N VAL A 161 6.63 14.98 0.39
CA VAL A 161 5.49 14.80 1.30
C VAL A 161 4.84 13.43 1.13
N ILE A 162 4.66 12.95 -0.09
CA ILE A 162 4.09 11.61 -0.34
C ILE A 162 5.07 10.53 0.15
N SER A 163 6.37 10.74 -0.06
CA SER A 163 7.41 9.76 0.26
C SER A 163 7.66 9.61 1.74
N HIS A 164 7.75 10.69 2.49
CA HIS A 164 8.13 10.68 3.89
C HIS A 164 6.95 10.93 4.84
N GLY A 165 5.85 11.48 4.33
CA GLY A 165 4.74 11.94 5.13
C GLY A 165 5.02 13.32 5.75
N VAL A 166 3.98 13.91 6.34
CA VAL A 166 4.10 15.19 7.06
C VAL A 166 3.07 15.26 8.17
N ARG A 167 3.47 15.59 9.38
CA ARG A 167 2.58 15.67 10.55
C ARG A 167 1.75 14.39 10.74
N THR A 168 0.44 14.44 10.52
CA THR A 168 -0.47 13.29 10.63
C THR A 168 -0.58 12.46 9.35
N MET A 169 -0.09 12.95 8.21
CA MET A 169 -0.04 12.20 6.97
C MET A 169 1.10 11.16 7.01
N PRO A 170 0.82 9.87 6.89
CA PRO A 170 1.87 8.84 6.91
C PRO A 170 2.67 8.82 5.60
N SER A 171 3.84 8.18 5.63
CA SER A 171 4.63 7.87 4.44
C SER A 171 3.94 6.83 3.57
N TYR A 172 3.95 7.06 2.26
CA TYR A 172 3.45 6.13 1.24
C TYR A 172 4.54 5.45 0.42
N ALA A 173 5.82 5.66 0.78
CA ALA A 173 6.94 5.11 0.02
C ALA A 173 6.94 3.57 -0.09
N LYS A 174 6.32 2.87 0.86
CA LYS A 174 6.24 1.40 0.85
C LYS A 174 5.09 0.86 0.00
N GLN A 175 4.02 1.63 -0.18
CA GLN A 175 2.81 1.23 -0.90
C GLN A 175 2.82 1.69 -2.36
N ILE A 176 3.50 2.80 -2.65
CA ILE A 176 3.45 3.49 -3.94
C ILE A 176 4.88 3.58 -4.50
N SER A 177 5.10 3.04 -5.70
CA SER A 177 6.37 3.14 -6.40
C SER A 177 6.74 4.59 -6.72
N GLU A 178 8.02 4.87 -6.97
CA GLU A 178 8.51 6.20 -7.30
C GLU A 178 7.82 6.76 -8.55
N GLY A 179 7.67 5.95 -9.60
CA GLY A 179 6.96 6.37 -10.82
C GLY A 179 5.49 6.70 -10.57
N ASP A 180 4.79 5.90 -9.74
CA ASP A 180 3.40 6.19 -9.37
C ASP A 180 3.29 7.44 -8.48
N ARG A 181 4.28 7.72 -7.64
CA ARG A 181 4.32 8.97 -6.85
C ARG A 181 4.45 10.20 -7.76
N TRP A 182 5.33 10.16 -8.77
CA TRP A 182 5.43 11.21 -9.78
C TRP A 182 4.14 11.38 -10.58
N ALA A 183 3.48 10.27 -10.92
CA ALA A 183 2.18 10.32 -11.57
C ALA A 183 1.11 10.99 -10.68
N ILE A 184 1.08 10.70 -9.38
CA ILE A 184 0.19 11.37 -8.43
C ILE A 184 0.50 12.86 -8.33
N VAL A 185 1.78 13.25 -8.26
CA VAL A 185 2.19 14.66 -8.22
C VAL A 185 1.69 15.39 -9.46
N SER A 186 1.82 14.79 -10.66
CA SER A 186 1.31 15.39 -11.90
C SER A 186 -0.20 15.59 -11.86
N TYR A 187 -0.94 14.62 -11.31
CA TYR A 187 -2.40 14.74 -11.18
C TYR A 187 -2.82 15.79 -10.15
N ILE A 188 -2.11 15.91 -9.02
CA ILE A 188 -2.36 16.97 -8.04
C ILE A 188 -2.19 18.34 -8.67
N GLN A 189 -1.12 18.56 -9.44
CA GLN A 189 -0.92 19.83 -10.14
C GLN A 189 -1.97 20.07 -11.24
N ALA A 190 -2.47 19.02 -11.89
CA ALA A 190 -3.61 19.15 -12.81
C ALA A 190 -4.90 19.57 -12.09
N LEU A 191 -5.18 19.04 -10.89
CA LEU A 191 -6.30 19.49 -10.04
C LEU A 191 -6.14 20.96 -9.65
N GLN A 192 -4.94 21.38 -9.25
CA GLN A 192 -4.62 22.77 -8.93
C GLN A 192 -4.87 23.68 -10.15
N ARG A 193 -4.37 23.28 -11.32
CA ARG A 193 -4.57 24.03 -12.56
C ARG A 193 -6.04 24.12 -12.95
N SER A 194 -6.78 23.01 -12.87
CA SER A 194 -8.20 22.97 -13.23
C SER A 194 -9.06 23.91 -12.36
N HIS A 195 -8.70 24.04 -11.07
CA HIS A 195 -9.41 24.92 -10.15
C HIS A 195 -9.17 26.41 -10.44
N HIS A 196 -8.01 26.76 -10.98
CA HIS A 196 -7.61 28.11 -11.30
C HIS A 196 -7.62 28.41 -12.82
N ALA A 197 -8.16 27.49 -13.62
CA ALA A 197 -8.21 27.63 -15.06
C ALA A 197 -9.20 28.72 -15.48
N SER A 198 -8.82 29.47 -16.53
CA SER A 198 -9.67 30.37 -17.22
C SER A 198 -10.20 29.73 -18.52
N LEU A 199 -11.21 30.36 -19.16
CA LEU A 199 -11.71 29.90 -20.45
C LEU A 199 -10.61 29.93 -21.54
N GLU A 200 -9.61 30.78 -21.38
CA GLU A 200 -8.48 30.91 -22.30
C GLU A 200 -7.53 29.71 -22.28
N ASP A 201 -7.48 29.00 -21.16
CA ASP A 201 -6.70 27.77 -20.99
C ASP A 201 -7.29 26.57 -21.76
N VAL A 202 -8.54 26.70 -22.24
CA VAL A 202 -9.23 25.66 -22.99
C VAL A 202 -9.08 25.90 -24.47
N PRO A 203 -8.63 24.92 -25.28
CA PRO A 203 -8.57 25.01 -26.72
C PRO A 203 -9.91 25.52 -27.32
N PRO A 204 -9.87 26.44 -28.26
CA PRO A 204 -11.09 27.07 -28.80
C PRO A 204 -12.15 26.06 -29.27
N GLU A 205 -11.72 24.94 -29.86
CA GLU A 205 -12.57 23.89 -30.39
C GLU A 205 -13.33 23.11 -29.29
N LEU A 206 -12.80 23.12 -28.06
CA LEU A 206 -13.40 22.41 -26.92
C LEU A 206 -14.25 23.33 -26.02
N ARG A 207 -14.17 24.66 -26.17
CA ARG A 207 -14.89 25.64 -25.34
C ARG A 207 -16.39 25.46 -25.37
N ASN A 208 -16.93 25.09 -26.54
CA ASN A 208 -18.36 24.85 -26.70
C ASN A 208 -18.88 23.60 -25.97
N ASN A 209 -17.99 22.73 -25.53
CA ASN A 209 -18.33 21.52 -24.78
C ASN A 209 -18.37 21.75 -23.26
N LEU A 210 -17.91 22.89 -22.78
CA LEU A 210 -17.98 23.30 -21.39
C LEU A 210 -19.42 23.66 -21.01
N ARG A 211 -19.94 23.03 -19.98
CA ARG A 211 -21.27 23.29 -19.41
C ARG A 211 -21.14 23.93 -18.04
#